data_17dabe0a268d75684a69f6c107c1b0d0
#
_entry.id   17dabe0a268d75684a69f6c107c1b0d0
#
_cell.length_a   1.000
_cell.length_b   1.000
_cell.length_c   1.000
_cell.angle_alpha   90.00
_cell.angle_beta   90.00
_cell.angle_gamma   90.00
#
_symmetry.space_group_name_H-M   'P 1'
#
loop_
_entity.id
_entity.type
_entity.pdbx_description
1 polymer ?
#
loop_
_entity_poly.entity_id
_entity_poly.type
_entity_poly.pdbx_seq_one_letter_code
_entity_poly.pdbx_strand_id
1 'polypeptide(L)'
;DRLRSRGLGDVYKRQVKNRKGEHVKLLDSLAAQGYIRARIDGEICDLSDPPELALQKKHTIEVVVDRFKVRSDLATRLAESFETALELSGGTAVVADMDDPKAEELVFSANFACPHCGYSVPELEPRLFSFNNPAGACPTCDGLGVQQFFDESRVVQNESISLAGGAVKGWDRRNFYYYQMLTSLAKHYKFDIETPYEDLPQKIKDIVMHGSGKEEIEFQYMNDRGDVVIRKHPFEGILNNMARRYKETESMSVREELAKNISNRPCADCGGSRLRPEAVSYTHLT
;
A
#
# COMPACT_ATOMS: atom_id res chain seq x y z
N ASP A 1 -19.51 -7.61 20.10
CA ASP A 1 -18.75 -7.67 21.39
C ASP A 1 -17.28 -7.24 21.29
N ARG A 2 -17.02 -6.04 20.68
CA ARG A 2 -15.65 -5.50 20.62
C ARG A 2 -15.37 -4.46 21.72
N LEU A 3 -16.37 -3.91 22.35
CA LEU A 3 -16.22 -3.09 23.56
C LEU A 3 -16.36 -3.99 24.78
N ARG A 4 -15.25 -4.32 25.42
CA ARG A 4 -15.27 -5.11 26.66
C ARG A 4 -16.03 -4.35 27.76
N SER A 5 -16.79 -5.05 28.55
CA SER A 5 -17.81 -4.62 29.51
C SER A 5 -17.40 -3.67 30.66
N ARG A 6 -16.31 -2.90 30.53
CA ARG A 6 -15.84 -1.94 31.56
C ARG A 6 -15.06 -0.73 30.99
N GLY A 7 -14.97 -0.53 29.66
CA GLY A 7 -14.25 0.59 29.08
C GLY A 7 -15.03 1.90 29.05
N LEU A 8 -14.32 3.02 29.04
CA LEU A 8 -14.87 4.34 28.73
C LEU A 8 -14.83 4.52 27.20
N GLY A 9 -15.93 4.95 26.60
CA GLY A 9 -16.04 5.23 25.17
C GLY A 9 -16.55 6.63 24.91
N ASP A 10 -16.02 7.26 23.86
CA ASP A 10 -16.51 8.55 23.37
C ASP A 10 -17.16 8.37 22.00
N VAL A 11 -18.31 9.04 21.80
CA VAL A 11 -18.95 9.18 20.48
C VAL A 11 -18.50 10.50 19.89
N TYR A 12 -17.89 10.43 18.72
CA TYR A 12 -17.37 11.60 17.99
C TYR A 12 -18.17 11.90 16.73
N LYS A 13 -18.31 13.19 16.46
CA LYS A 13 -18.75 13.75 15.17
C LYS A 13 -17.53 14.26 14.42
N ARG A 14 -17.26 13.72 13.22
CA ARG A 14 -16.18 14.22 12.38
C ARG A 14 -16.60 15.45 11.59
N GLN A 15 -15.95 16.60 11.83
CA GLN A 15 -16.24 17.88 11.17
C GLN A 15 -15.28 18.18 10.01
N VAL A 16 -14.00 17.87 10.21
CA VAL A 16 -12.94 18.08 9.22
C VAL A 16 -12.09 16.84 9.16
N LYS A 17 -11.81 16.36 7.96
CA LYS A 17 -10.91 15.24 7.71
C LYS A 17 -9.77 15.68 6.81
N ASN A 18 -8.54 15.72 7.37
CA ASN A 18 -7.32 15.92 6.61
C ASN A 18 -7.33 17.15 5.69
N ARG A 19 -7.85 18.28 6.17
CA ARG A 19 -7.92 19.57 5.44
C ARG A 19 -6.99 20.61 6.06
N LYS A 20 -6.34 21.40 5.20
CA LYS A 20 -5.48 22.53 5.63
C LYS A 20 -6.33 23.69 6.10
N GLY A 21 -5.83 24.43 7.09
CA GLY A 21 -6.45 25.65 7.59
C GLY A 21 -6.37 25.77 9.11
N GLU A 22 -6.52 26.96 9.62
CA GLU A 22 -6.55 27.27 11.06
C GLU A 22 -7.89 26.88 11.70
N HIS A 23 -8.94 26.74 10.91
CA HIS A 23 -10.30 26.33 11.32
C HIS A 23 -10.92 27.11 12.50
N VAL A 24 -10.42 28.33 12.82
CA VAL A 24 -10.84 29.15 13.96
C VAL A 24 -12.37 29.33 13.98
N LYS A 25 -12.95 29.79 12.86
CA LYS A 25 -14.40 30.00 12.76
C LYS A 25 -15.23 28.73 13.03
N LEU A 26 -14.69 27.57 12.67
CA LEU A 26 -15.35 26.29 12.91
C LEU A 26 -15.32 25.98 14.42
N LEU A 27 -14.17 26.12 15.07
CA LEU A 27 -14.02 25.87 16.50
C LEU A 27 -14.91 26.80 17.33
N ASP A 28 -14.94 28.10 16.99
CA ASP A 28 -15.84 29.09 17.60
C ASP A 28 -17.31 28.70 17.42
N SER A 29 -17.69 28.26 16.23
CA SER A 29 -19.06 27.83 15.94
C SER A 29 -19.47 26.59 16.76
N LEU A 30 -18.53 25.65 16.95
CA LEU A 30 -18.78 24.45 17.77
C LEU A 30 -18.91 24.79 19.24
N ALA A 31 -18.10 25.69 19.76
CA ALA A 31 -18.23 26.21 21.14
C ALA A 31 -19.59 26.93 21.33
N ALA A 32 -20.00 27.74 20.35
CA ALA A 32 -21.29 28.42 20.36
C ALA A 32 -22.49 27.47 20.29
N GLN A 33 -22.35 26.29 19.70
CA GLN A 33 -23.34 25.22 19.67
C GLN A 33 -23.42 24.44 21.01
N GLY A 34 -22.56 24.76 21.98
CA GLY A 34 -22.57 24.14 23.31
C GLY A 34 -21.68 22.90 23.45
N TYR A 35 -20.85 22.59 22.45
CA TYR A 35 -19.87 21.52 22.62
C TYR A 35 -18.72 21.98 23.51
N ILE A 36 -18.32 21.09 24.42
CA ILE A 36 -17.28 21.41 25.42
C ILE A 36 -15.91 20.93 24.92
N ARG A 37 -15.84 19.81 24.18
CA ARG A 37 -14.59 19.16 23.81
C ARG A 37 -14.56 18.78 22.37
N ALA A 38 -13.36 18.87 21.79
CA ALA A 38 -13.03 18.32 20.46
C ALA A 38 -11.78 17.45 20.54
N ARG A 39 -11.67 16.53 19.60
CA ARG A 39 -10.43 15.80 19.33
C ARG A 39 -9.84 16.40 18.06
N ILE A 40 -8.65 16.99 18.19
CA ILE A 40 -7.92 17.61 17.09
C ILE A 40 -6.64 16.82 16.86
N ASP A 41 -6.47 16.27 15.66
CA ASP A 41 -5.32 15.45 15.27
C ASP A 41 -5.01 14.28 16.24
N GLY A 42 -6.06 13.75 16.87
CA GLY A 42 -5.96 12.65 17.84
C GLY A 42 -5.89 13.09 19.31
N GLU A 43 -5.68 14.38 19.60
CA GLU A 43 -5.62 14.91 20.97
C GLU A 43 -6.93 15.56 21.37
N ILE A 44 -7.41 15.28 22.60
CA ILE A 44 -8.63 15.88 23.14
C ILE A 44 -8.29 17.22 23.74
N CYS A 45 -9.00 18.27 23.29
CA CYS A 45 -8.87 19.63 23.79
C CYS A 45 -10.23 20.19 24.23
N ASP A 46 -10.20 21.21 25.08
CA ASP A 46 -11.39 21.99 25.48
C ASP A 46 -11.64 23.07 24.41
N LEU A 47 -12.91 23.22 24.00
CA LEU A 47 -13.28 24.23 23.00
C LEU A 47 -13.35 25.65 23.56
N SER A 48 -13.25 25.82 24.89
CA SER A 48 -13.12 27.13 25.50
C SER A 48 -11.73 27.75 25.33
N ASP A 49 -10.70 26.89 25.11
CA ASP A 49 -9.31 27.32 24.85
C ASP A 49 -8.68 26.35 23.82
N PRO A 50 -9.10 26.44 22.56
CA PRO A 50 -8.65 25.53 21.53
C PRO A 50 -7.20 25.85 21.13
N PRO A 51 -6.39 24.84 20.76
CA PRO A 51 -5.03 25.06 20.33
C PRO A 51 -4.98 25.82 18.98
N GLU A 52 -3.97 26.66 18.80
CA GLU A 52 -3.71 27.32 17.51
C GLU A 52 -3.31 26.28 16.46
N LEU A 53 -4.05 26.24 15.35
CA LEU A 53 -3.82 25.30 14.26
C LEU A 53 -2.99 25.95 13.12
N ALA A 54 -2.01 25.23 12.62
CA ALA A 54 -1.16 25.72 11.57
C ALA A 54 -1.85 25.74 10.21
N LEU A 55 -1.94 26.91 9.55
CA LEU A 55 -2.59 27.13 8.26
C LEU A 55 -2.14 26.16 7.15
N GLN A 56 -0.87 25.76 7.14
CA GLN A 56 -0.27 24.90 6.10
C GLN A 56 -0.36 23.40 6.40
N LYS A 57 -0.69 23.02 7.63
CA LYS A 57 -0.87 21.63 8.02
C LYS A 57 -2.29 21.15 7.74
N LYS A 58 -2.42 19.88 7.51
CA LYS A 58 -3.72 19.21 7.39
C LYS A 58 -4.17 18.79 8.79
N HIS A 59 -5.39 19.16 9.14
CA HIS A 59 -5.98 18.85 10.43
C HIS A 59 -7.21 17.96 10.29
N THR A 60 -7.44 17.13 11.32
CA THR A 60 -8.69 16.36 11.51
C THR A 60 -9.32 16.84 12.78
N ILE A 61 -10.58 17.31 12.71
CA ILE A 61 -11.32 17.88 13.83
C ILE A 61 -12.59 17.05 14.03
N GLU A 62 -12.75 16.51 15.21
CA GLU A 62 -13.86 15.68 15.63
C GLU A 62 -14.42 16.21 16.95
N VAL A 63 -15.74 16.38 17.02
CA VAL A 63 -16.41 16.88 18.24
C VAL A 63 -16.84 15.71 19.09
N VAL A 64 -16.59 15.77 20.38
CA VAL A 64 -17.10 14.80 21.35
C VAL A 64 -18.57 15.09 21.59
N VAL A 65 -19.43 14.18 21.12
CA VAL A 65 -20.89 14.28 21.30
C VAL A 65 -21.32 13.74 22.67
N ASP A 66 -20.80 12.58 23.02
CA ASP A 66 -21.09 11.94 24.30
C ASP A 66 -19.90 11.11 24.80
N ARG A 67 -19.83 10.99 26.11
CA ARG A 67 -18.87 10.14 26.82
C ARG A 67 -19.63 9.18 27.72
N PHE A 68 -19.34 7.90 27.59
CA PHE A 68 -20.06 6.86 28.29
C PHE A 68 -19.16 5.78 28.86
N LYS A 69 -19.62 5.13 29.90
CA LYS A 69 -19.03 3.89 30.40
C LYS A 69 -19.90 2.73 29.97
N VAL A 70 -19.30 1.72 29.34
CA VAL A 70 -20.04 0.56 28.81
C VAL A 70 -20.80 -0.14 29.93
N ARG A 71 -22.15 -0.12 29.83
CA ARG A 71 -23.11 -0.78 30.74
C ARG A 71 -24.30 -1.28 29.93
N SER A 72 -25.01 -2.26 30.48
CA SER A 72 -26.16 -2.90 29.79
C SER A 72 -27.40 -1.99 29.65
N ASP A 73 -27.48 -0.89 30.44
CA ASP A 73 -28.60 0.04 30.49
C ASP A 73 -28.44 1.27 29.58
N LEU A 74 -27.40 1.33 28.76
CA LEU A 74 -27.07 2.49 27.95
C LEU A 74 -27.71 2.54 26.56
N ALA A 75 -28.46 1.53 26.16
CA ALA A 75 -28.94 1.41 24.80
C ALA A 75 -29.69 2.64 24.29
N THR A 76 -30.61 3.16 25.07
CA THR A 76 -31.40 4.35 24.70
C THR A 76 -30.55 5.61 24.60
N ARG A 77 -29.69 5.87 25.59
CA ARG A 77 -28.79 7.04 25.58
C ARG A 77 -27.79 6.99 24.42
N LEU A 78 -27.22 5.81 24.13
CA LEU A 78 -26.36 5.64 23.00
C LEU A 78 -27.07 5.86 21.67
N ALA A 79 -28.33 5.39 21.53
CA ALA A 79 -29.13 5.63 20.34
C ALA A 79 -29.30 7.13 20.08
N GLU A 80 -29.68 7.91 21.12
CA GLU A 80 -29.84 9.36 21.05
C GLU A 80 -28.50 10.06 20.68
N SER A 81 -27.39 9.62 21.30
CA SER A 81 -26.06 10.18 21.02
C SER A 81 -25.61 9.87 19.59
N PHE A 82 -25.89 8.66 19.09
CA PHE A 82 -25.62 8.28 17.71
C PHE A 82 -26.49 9.05 16.72
N GLU A 83 -27.79 9.20 17.00
CA GLU A 83 -28.70 9.96 16.15
C GLU A 83 -28.21 11.41 16.02
N THR A 84 -27.89 12.05 17.15
CA THR A 84 -27.30 13.39 17.18
C THR A 84 -25.97 13.45 16.39
N ALA A 85 -25.06 12.49 16.56
CA ALA A 85 -23.80 12.46 15.88
C ALA A 85 -23.97 12.28 14.36
N LEU A 86 -24.89 11.41 13.93
CA LEU A 86 -25.20 11.14 12.53
C LEU A 86 -25.86 12.32 11.83
N GLU A 87 -26.87 12.94 12.46
CA GLU A 87 -27.52 14.14 11.92
C GLU A 87 -26.54 15.29 11.73
N LEU A 88 -25.76 15.57 12.74
CA LEU A 88 -24.80 16.67 12.74
C LEU A 88 -23.64 16.46 11.75
N SER A 89 -23.25 15.22 11.46
CA SER A 89 -22.09 14.89 10.61
C SER A 89 -22.44 14.61 9.14
N GLY A 90 -23.73 14.61 8.80
CA GLY A 90 -24.17 14.14 7.48
C GLY A 90 -24.09 12.62 7.31
N GLY A 91 -24.21 11.88 8.43
CA GLY A 91 -24.37 10.43 8.41
C GLY A 91 -23.16 9.61 8.87
N THR A 92 -22.17 10.19 9.56
CA THR A 92 -21.01 9.44 10.07
C THR A 92 -20.78 9.68 11.56
N ALA A 93 -20.72 8.61 12.35
CA ALA A 93 -20.34 8.64 13.76
C ALA A 93 -19.11 7.74 14.01
N VAL A 94 -18.25 8.15 14.93
CA VAL A 94 -17.04 7.41 15.31
C VAL A 94 -17.09 7.11 16.79
N VAL A 95 -16.79 5.89 17.18
CA VAL A 95 -16.63 5.49 18.58
C VAL A 95 -15.18 5.08 18.80
N ALA A 96 -14.54 5.69 19.78
CA ALA A 96 -13.20 5.32 20.19
C ALA A 96 -13.17 4.90 21.66
N ASP A 97 -12.26 4.01 21.98
CA ASP A 97 -11.94 3.63 23.35
C ASP A 97 -11.04 4.70 23.97
N MET A 98 -11.45 5.25 25.12
CA MET A 98 -10.67 6.25 25.81
C MET A 98 -9.53 5.67 26.65
N ASP A 99 -9.66 4.42 27.07
CA ASP A 99 -8.69 3.74 27.92
C ASP A 99 -7.53 3.17 27.09
N ASP A 100 -7.73 2.95 25.78
CA ASP A 100 -6.71 2.50 24.84
C ASP A 100 -6.67 3.35 23.55
N PRO A 101 -5.81 4.38 23.49
CA PRO A 101 -5.67 5.23 22.31
C PRO A 101 -5.21 4.50 21.02
N LYS A 102 -4.76 3.24 21.15
CA LYS A 102 -4.34 2.40 20.02
C LYS A 102 -5.43 1.43 19.58
N ALA A 103 -6.55 1.38 20.31
CA ALA A 103 -7.68 0.55 19.89
C ALA A 103 -8.23 1.03 18.55
N GLU A 104 -8.70 0.08 17.75
CA GLU A 104 -9.32 0.36 16.45
C GLU A 104 -10.63 1.14 16.66
N GLU A 105 -10.75 2.30 16.02
CA GLU A 105 -11.97 3.12 16.06
C GLU A 105 -13.11 2.41 15.31
N LEU A 106 -14.30 2.44 15.88
CA LEU A 106 -15.50 1.94 15.23
C LEU A 106 -16.18 3.08 14.48
N VAL A 107 -16.21 3.01 13.16
CA VAL A 107 -16.86 4.00 12.30
C VAL A 107 -18.24 3.48 11.89
N PHE A 108 -19.26 4.27 12.16
CA PHE A 108 -20.66 4.01 11.79
C PHE A 108 -21.10 5.01 10.74
N SER A 109 -21.78 4.54 9.70
CA SER A 109 -22.38 5.40 8.67
C SER A 109 -23.84 5.01 8.46
N ALA A 110 -24.71 5.99 8.52
CA ALA A 110 -26.14 5.77 8.26
C ALA A 110 -26.44 5.59 6.77
N ASN A 111 -25.63 6.16 5.90
CA ASN A 111 -25.94 6.24 4.47
C ASN A 111 -25.28 5.12 3.63
N PHE A 112 -24.13 4.58 4.04
CA PHE A 112 -23.32 3.69 3.20
C PHE A 112 -22.62 2.59 4.00
N ALA A 113 -23.27 2.05 5.02
CA ALA A 113 -22.73 0.94 5.83
C ALA A 113 -23.43 -0.38 5.46
N CYS A 114 -22.64 -1.43 5.30
CA CYS A 114 -23.18 -2.79 5.16
C CYS A 114 -23.60 -3.32 6.53
N PRO A 115 -24.89 -3.67 6.74
CA PRO A 115 -25.38 -4.15 8.06
C PRO A 115 -24.81 -5.52 8.43
N HIS A 116 -24.26 -6.28 7.47
CA HIS A 116 -23.75 -7.63 7.70
C HIS A 116 -22.26 -7.68 8.04
N CYS A 117 -21.42 -6.88 7.37
CA CYS A 117 -19.96 -6.93 7.54
C CYS A 117 -19.38 -5.68 8.21
N GLY A 118 -20.21 -4.65 8.48
CA GLY A 118 -19.77 -3.39 9.09
C GLY A 118 -18.89 -2.52 8.18
N TYR A 119 -18.73 -2.91 6.91
CA TYR A 119 -18.00 -2.11 5.94
C TYR A 119 -18.75 -0.81 5.68
N SER A 120 -18.07 0.31 5.88
CA SER A 120 -18.63 1.65 5.65
C SER A 120 -17.82 2.34 4.57
N VAL A 121 -18.51 2.82 3.52
CA VAL A 121 -17.89 3.65 2.50
C VAL A 121 -17.83 5.08 3.04
N PRO A 122 -16.65 5.73 3.05
CA PRO A 122 -16.58 7.15 3.32
C PRO A 122 -17.39 7.91 2.27
N GLU A 123 -17.78 9.14 2.58
CA GLU A 123 -18.62 10.01 1.76
C GLU A 123 -18.45 9.82 0.23
N LEU A 124 -19.56 9.53 -0.46
CA LEU A 124 -19.56 9.37 -1.92
C LEU A 124 -19.42 10.74 -2.58
N GLU A 125 -18.21 11.09 -2.94
CA GLU A 125 -17.93 12.29 -3.71
C GLU A 125 -17.64 11.91 -5.17
N PRO A 126 -17.93 12.79 -6.16
CA PRO A 126 -17.64 12.53 -7.56
C PRO A 126 -16.18 12.14 -7.84
N ARG A 127 -15.24 12.65 -7.05
CA ARG A 127 -13.81 12.31 -7.13
C ARG A 127 -13.51 10.83 -6.82
N LEU A 128 -14.37 10.12 -6.08
CA LEU A 128 -14.22 8.69 -5.82
C LEU A 128 -14.34 7.87 -7.12
N PHE A 129 -15.10 8.35 -8.10
CA PHE A 129 -15.31 7.68 -9.38
C PHE A 129 -14.31 8.12 -10.47
N SER A 130 -13.30 8.89 -10.11
CA SER A 130 -12.26 9.36 -11.02
C SER A 130 -10.95 8.61 -10.80
N PHE A 131 -10.50 7.87 -11.80
CA PHE A 131 -9.19 7.22 -11.76
C PHE A 131 -8.00 8.20 -11.87
N ASN A 132 -8.25 9.46 -12.23
CA ASN A 132 -7.25 10.54 -12.24
C ASN A 132 -7.13 11.25 -10.89
N ASN A 133 -7.93 10.87 -9.90
CA ASN A 133 -7.89 11.44 -8.56
C ASN A 133 -7.43 10.36 -7.57
N PRO A 134 -6.46 10.65 -6.68
CA PRO A 134 -5.99 9.69 -5.69
C PRO A 134 -7.08 9.11 -4.76
N ALA A 135 -8.20 9.83 -4.60
CA ALA A 135 -9.34 9.34 -3.84
C ALA A 135 -10.06 8.18 -4.52
N GLY A 136 -10.11 8.16 -5.85
CA GLY A 136 -10.80 7.13 -6.64
C GLY A 136 -9.88 6.16 -7.37
N ALA A 137 -8.62 6.54 -7.60
CA ALA A 137 -7.64 5.70 -8.27
C ALA A 137 -7.32 4.43 -7.48
N CYS A 138 -7.15 3.31 -8.15
CA CYS A 138 -6.62 2.10 -7.54
C CYS A 138 -5.21 2.37 -6.98
N PRO A 139 -4.95 2.14 -5.68
CA PRO A 139 -3.67 2.49 -5.05
C PRO A 139 -2.50 1.64 -5.56
N THR A 140 -2.77 0.49 -6.15
CA THR A 140 -1.74 -0.44 -6.64
C THR A 140 -1.21 -0.06 -8.01
N CYS A 141 -2.05 0.51 -8.87
CA CYS A 141 -1.66 0.92 -10.22
C CYS A 141 -1.82 2.43 -10.47
N ASP A 142 -2.09 3.22 -9.42
CA ASP A 142 -2.28 4.68 -9.50
C ASP A 142 -3.27 5.11 -10.60
N GLY A 143 -4.34 4.31 -10.79
CA GLY A 143 -5.33 4.57 -11.81
C GLY A 143 -4.95 4.19 -13.23
N LEU A 144 -3.81 3.54 -13.46
CA LEU A 144 -3.37 3.09 -14.78
C LEU A 144 -4.14 1.87 -15.30
N GLY A 145 -4.65 1.02 -14.40
CA GLY A 145 -5.36 -0.21 -14.73
C GLY A 145 -4.45 -1.37 -15.11
N VAL A 146 -3.17 -1.10 -15.30
CA VAL A 146 -2.15 -2.07 -15.68
C VAL A 146 -0.95 -1.98 -14.76
N GLN A 147 -0.23 -3.08 -14.64
CA GLN A 147 1.06 -3.17 -13.98
C GLN A 147 2.13 -3.57 -14.99
N GLN A 148 3.23 -2.85 -14.96
CA GLN A 148 4.41 -3.19 -15.74
C GLN A 148 5.23 -4.24 -14.98
N PHE A 149 5.69 -5.26 -15.69
CA PHE A 149 6.59 -6.27 -15.14
C PHE A 149 7.60 -6.70 -16.19
N PHE A 150 8.77 -7.16 -15.76
CA PHE A 150 9.72 -7.78 -16.63
C PHE A 150 9.26 -9.18 -17.00
N ASP A 151 9.06 -9.42 -18.27
CA ASP A 151 8.47 -10.63 -18.81
C ASP A 151 9.57 -11.64 -19.16
N GLU A 152 9.54 -12.79 -18.50
CA GLU A 152 10.51 -13.86 -18.70
C GLU A 152 10.63 -14.27 -20.18
N SER A 153 9.49 -14.36 -20.89
CA SER A 153 9.46 -14.71 -22.32
C SER A 153 10.16 -13.68 -23.22
N ARG A 154 10.30 -12.44 -22.76
CA ARG A 154 11.05 -11.39 -23.46
C ARG A 154 12.50 -11.32 -23.03
N VAL A 155 12.77 -11.66 -21.76
CA VAL A 155 14.12 -11.67 -21.18
C VAL A 155 14.92 -12.83 -21.72
N VAL A 156 14.33 -14.03 -21.83
CA VAL A 156 14.92 -15.21 -22.46
C VAL A 156 14.63 -15.14 -23.95
N GLN A 157 15.60 -14.65 -24.72
CA GLN A 157 15.43 -14.44 -26.18
C GLN A 157 15.43 -15.72 -26.97
N ASN A 158 16.18 -16.72 -26.52
CA ASN A 158 16.26 -18.02 -27.18
C ASN A 158 16.52 -19.10 -26.11
N GLU A 159 15.54 -19.96 -25.93
CA GLU A 159 15.61 -21.04 -24.95
C GLU A 159 16.50 -22.20 -25.36
N SER A 160 16.80 -22.33 -26.65
CA SER A 160 17.68 -23.40 -27.18
C SER A 160 19.18 -23.15 -26.95
N ILE A 161 19.56 -21.97 -26.45
CA ILE A 161 20.92 -21.66 -26.07
C ILE A 161 21.08 -21.64 -24.56
N SER A 162 22.31 -21.86 -24.08
CA SER A 162 22.64 -21.89 -22.67
C SER A 162 22.71 -20.48 -22.05
N LEU A 163 22.65 -20.37 -20.71
CA LEU A 163 22.90 -19.12 -20.00
C LEU A 163 24.30 -18.55 -20.37
N ALA A 164 25.31 -19.39 -20.40
CA ALA A 164 26.65 -18.99 -20.81
C ALA A 164 26.73 -18.52 -22.28
N GLY A 165 25.90 -19.09 -23.13
CA GLY A 165 25.78 -18.75 -24.57
C GLY A 165 25.00 -17.46 -24.82
N GLY A 166 24.22 -16.96 -23.84
CA GLY A 166 23.47 -15.72 -23.94
C GLY A 166 21.97 -15.89 -24.11
N ALA A 167 21.38 -16.96 -23.56
CA ALA A 167 19.91 -17.09 -23.45
C ALA A 167 19.28 -15.82 -22.90
N VAL A 168 19.94 -15.16 -21.93
CA VAL A 168 19.61 -13.85 -21.41
C VAL A 168 20.67 -12.84 -21.81
N LYS A 169 20.28 -11.84 -22.61
CA LYS A 169 21.19 -10.81 -23.09
C LYS A 169 21.86 -10.04 -21.95
N GLY A 170 23.20 -9.97 -22.00
CA GLY A 170 24.00 -9.25 -20.99
C GLY A 170 24.28 -10.05 -19.71
N TRP A 171 23.83 -11.31 -19.64
CA TRP A 171 24.14 -12.26 -18.58
C TRP A 171 24.96 -13.46 -19.12
N ASP A 172 25.82 -13.19 -20.05
CA ASP A 172 26.62 -14.18 -20.77
C ASP A 172 28.13 -13.92 -20.56
N ARG A 173 28.96 -14.74 -21.21
CA ARG A 173 30.43 -14.65 -21.15
C ARG A 173 31.00 -13.27 -21.50
N ARG A 174 30.28 -12.44 -22.26
CA ARG A 174 30.71 -11.08 -22.62
C ARG A 174 30.63 -10.11 -21.46
N ASN A 175 29.77 -10.37 -20.48
CA ASN A 175 29.68 -9.61 -19.25
C ASN A 175 30.29 -10.42 -18.11
N PHE A 176 31.56 -10.18 -17.85
CA PHE A 176 32.34 -10.95 -16.90
C PHE A 176 31.72 -10.97 -15.48
N TYR A 177 31.17 -9.85 -15.01
CA TYR A 177 30.57 -9.75 -13.70
C TYR A 177 29.34 -10.68 -13.54
N TYR A 178 28.39 -10.59 -14.46
CA TYR A 178 27.20 -11.43 -14.39
C TYR A 178 27.49 -12.89 -14.71
N TYR A 179 28.46 -13.15 -15.60
CA TYR A 179 28.89 -14.51 -15.87
C TYR A 179 29.47 -15.20 -14.63
N GLN A 180 30.31 -14.50 -13.85
CA GLN A 180 30.81 -15.03 -12.57
C GLN A 180 29.69 -15.31 -11.57
N MET A 181 28.69 -14.45 -11.50
CA MET A 181 27.52 -14.69 -10.64
C MET A 181 26.79 -15.97 -11.04
N LEU A 182 26.48 -16.13 -12.33
CA LEU A 182 25.81 -17.34 -12.83
C LEU A 182 26.67 -18.60 -12.63
N THR A 183 27.99 -18.51 -12.80
CA THR A 183 28.91 -19.63 -12.54
C THR A 183 28.92 -20.03 -11.07
N SER A 184 28.89 -19.06 -10.15
CA SER A 184 28.80 -19.32 -8.71
C SER A 184 27.45 -19.96 -8.33
N LEU A 185 26.37 -19.49 -8.96
CA LEU A 185 25.04 -20.05 -8.81
C LEU A 185 24.97 -21.50 -9.29
N ALA A 186 25.54 -21.77 -10.48
CA ALA A 186 25.61 -23.10 -11.06
C ALA A 186 26.38 -24.08 -10.16
N LYS A 187 27.48 -23.62 -9.57
CA LYS A 187 28.26 -24.41 -8.60
C LYS A 187 27.47 -24.73 -7.34
N HIS A 188 26.73 -23.75 -6.82
CA HIS A 188 25.93 -23.92 -5.60
C HIS A 188 24.78 -24.91 -5.80
N TYR A 189 23.99 -24.75 -6.86
CA TYR A 189 22.83 -25.58 -7.17
C TYR A 189 23.15 -26.81 -8.02
N LYS A 190 24.42 -27.02 -8.38
CA LYS A 190 24.93 -28.20 -9.12
C LYS A 190 24.25 -28.41 -10.47
N PHE A 191 24.12 -27.35 -11.26
CA PHE A 191 23.70 -27.44 -12.66
C PHE A 191 24.80 -26.96 -13.60
N ASP A 192 24.73 -27.38 -14.85
CA ASP A 192 25.70 -26.94 -15.87
C ASP A 192 25.17 -25.68 -16.56
N ILE A 193 25.96 -24.61 -16.52
CA ILE A 193 25.65 -23.32 -17.16
C ILE A 193 25.62 -23.40 -18.69
N GLU A 194 26.23 -24.47 -19.29
CA GLU A 194 26.24 -24.72 -20.73
C GLU A 194 25.00 -25.50 -21.20
N THR A 195 24.15 -25.99 -20.29
CA THR A 195 22.89 -26.65 -20.65
C THR A 195 21.95 -25.63 -21.30
N PRO A 196 21.27 -25.97 -22.42
CA PRO A 196 20.22 -25.15 -23.01
C PRO A 196 19.19 -24.72 -21.95
N TYR A 197 18.69 -23.49 -22.04
CA TYR A 197 17.75 -22.97 -21.03
C TYR A 197 16.49 -23.83 -20.93
N GLU A 198 15.99 -24.31 -22.09
CA GLU A 198 14.79 -25.18 -22.14
C GLU A 198 14.96 -26.48 -21.35
N ASP A 199 16.18 -27.04 -21.30
CA ASP A 199 16.50 -28.30 -20.62
C ASP A 199 16.80 -28.11 -19.12
N LEU A 200 16.92 -26.90 -18.63
CA LEU A 200 17.15 -26.64 -17.21
C LEU A 200 15.91 -27.03 -16.38
N PRO A 201 16.10 -27.65 -15.20
CA PRO A 201 14.99 -27.93 -14.28
C PRO A 201 14.23 -26.65 -13.91
N GLN A 202 12.90 -26.72 -13.80
CA GLN A 202 12.05 -25.55 -13.49
C GLN A 202 12.51 -24.80 -12.23
N LYS A 203 12.88 -25.54 -11.19
CA LYS A 203 13.43 -24.96 -9.96
C LYS A 203 14.65 -24.07 -10.22
N ILE A 204 15.52 -24.45 -11.14
CA ILE A 204 16.71 -23.67 -11.50
C ILE A 204 16.31 -22.43 -12.31
N LYS A 205 15.38 -22.56 -13.26
CA LYS A 205 14.81 -21.43 -14.01
C LYS A 205 14.22 -20.40 -13.04
N ASP A 206 13.41 -20.85 -12.09
CA ASP A 206 12.77 -19.97 -11.07
C ASP A 206 13.83 -19.22 -10.23
N ILE A 207 14.88 -19.93 -9.77
CA ILE A 207 15.97 -19.30 -9.01
C ILE A 207 16.73 -18.28 -9.86
N VAL A 208 17.07 -18.63 -11.09
CA VAL A 208 17.78 -17.73 -12.01
C VAL A 208 16.96 -16.47 -12.29
N MET A 209 15.66 -16.60 -12.52
CA MET A 209 14.79 -15.47 -12.85
C MET A 209 14.36 -14.65 -11.64
N HIS A 210 13.93 -15.30 -10.55
CA HIS A 210 13.31 -14.64 -9.39
C HIS A 210 14.23 -14.52 -8.17
N GLY A 211 15.35 -15.27 -8.15
CA GLY A 211 16.33 -15.23 -7.07
C GLY A 211 16.22 -16.38 -6.06
N SER A 212 17.19 -16.43 -5.14
CA SER A 212 17.29 -17.48 -4.10
C SER A 212 16.46 -17.22 -2.84
N GLY A 213 15.66 -16.15 -2.82
CA GLY A 213 14.90 -15.74 -1.65
C GLY A 213 15.83 -15.33 -0.48
N LYS A 214 15.79 -16.08 0.62
CA LYS A 214 16.64 -15.83 1.80
C LYS A 214 17.91 -16.69 1.83
N GLU A 215 18.07 -17.61 0.88
CA GLU A 215 19.22 -18.49 0.83
C GLU A 215 20.46 -17.72 0.40
N GLU A 216 21.49 -17.72 1.26
CA GLU A 216 22.76 -17.08 0.97
C GLU A 216 23.65 -17.98 0.12
N ILE A 217 24.19 -17.43 -0.95
CA ILE A 217 25.05 -18.10 -1.91
C ILE A 217 26.44 -17.47 -1.86
N GLU A 218 27.46 -18.29 -1.97
CA GLU A 218 28.83 -17.85 -2.01
C GLU A 218 29.21 -17.46 -3.44
N PHE A 219 29.35 -16.17 -3.69
CA PHE A 219 29.74 -15.61 -4.97
C PHE A 219 31.24 -15.31 -4.99
N GLN A 220 31.88 -15.70 -6.08
CA GLN A 220 33.30 -15.43 -6.33
C GLN A 220 33.40 -14.31 -7.38
N TYR A 221 33.99 -13.20 -6.99
CA TYR A 221 34.22 -12.05 -7.86
C TYR A 221 35.73 -11.86 -8.06
N MET A 222 36.15 -11.58 -9.27
CA MET A 222 37.52 -11.16 -9.53
C MET A 222 37.58 -9.64 -9.51
N ASN A 223 38.46 -9.08 -8.70
CA ASN A 223 38.70 -7.63 -8.68
C ASN A 223 39.59 -7.20 -9.86
N ASP A 224 39.75 -5.88 -10.04
CA ASP A 224 40.59 -5.32 -11.14
C ASP A 224 42.06 -5.70 -11.04
N ARG A 225 42.50 -6.24 -9.89
CA ARG A 225 43.87 -6.70 -9.65
C ARG A 225 44.05 -8.22 -9.94
N GLY A 226 42.95 -8.91 -10.28
CA GLY A 226 42.93 -10.34 -10.51
C GLY A 226 42.76 -11.20 -9.25
N ASP A 227 42.55 -10.60 -8.06
CA ASP A 227 42.31 -11.36 -6.84
C ASP A 227 40.86 -11.81 -6.77
N VAL A 228 40.64 -13.02 -6.25
CA VAL A 228 39.30 -13.56 -6.03
C VAL A 228 38.76 -13.08 -4.69
N VAL A 229 37.66 -12.33 -4.70
CA VAL A 229 36.93 -11.90 -3.52
C VAL A 229 35.66 -12.75 -3.36
N ILE A 230 35.49 -13.38 -2.21
CA ILE A 230 34.32 -14.19 -1.91
C ILE A 230 33.35 -13.37 -1.08
N ARG A 231 32.08 -13.34 -1.50
CA ARG A 231 30.98 -12.69 -0.77
C ARG A 231 29.80 -13.62 -0.65
N LYS A 232 29.16 -13.64 0.53
CA LYS A 232 27.92 -14.40 0.76
C LYS A 232 26.75 -13.44 0.81
N HIS A 233 25.78 -13.67 -0.05
CA HIS A 233 24.51 -12.93 -0.05
C HIS A 233 23.47 -13.71 -0.85
N PRO A 234 22.16 -13.40 -0.68
CA PRO A 234 21.13 -13.97 -1.53
C PRO A 234 21.31 -13.54 -2.99
N PHE A 235 20.93 -14.40 -3.92
CA PHE A 235 20.84 -14.02 -5.34
C PHE A 235 19.55 -13.24 -5.58
N GLU A 236 19.67 -12.07 -6.15
CA GLU A 236 18.54 -11.18 -6.42
C GLU A 236 17.57 -11.72 -7.48
N GLY A 237 18.08 -12.48 -8.44
CA GLY A 237 17.36 -12.89 -9.65
C GLY A 237 17.46 -11.88 -10.79
N ILE A 238 17.41 -12.40 -12.03
CA ILE A 238 17.61 -11.57 -13.23
C ILE A 238 16.49 -10.53 -13.37
N LEU A 239 15.22 -10.92 -13.18
CA LEU A 239 14.08 -10.02 -13.34
C LEU A 239 14.10 -8.89 -12.30
N ASN A 240 14.42 -9.22 -11.05
CA ASN A 240 14.51 -8.22 -9.98
C ASN A 240 15.69 -7.26 -10.20
N ASN A 241 16.84 -7.79 -10.66
CA ASN A 241 17.99 -6.97 -11.03
C ASN A 241 17.64 -6.00 -12.17
N MET A 242 16.97 -6.48 -13.22
CA MET A 242 16.52 -5.63 -14.34
C MET A 242 15.53 -4.57 -13.85
N ALA A 243 14.58 -4.92 -12.98
CA ALA A 243 13.60 -3.99 -12.43
C ALA A 243 14.27 -2.91 -11.57
N ARG A 244 15.23 -3.28 -10.73
CA ARG A 244 16.00 -2.31 -9.93
C ARG A 244 16.82 -1.40 -10.84
N ARG A 245 17.57 -1.95 -11.79
CA ARG A 245 18.37 -1.16 -12.74
C ARG A 245 17.53 -0.21 -13.59
N TYR A 246 16.35 -0.61 -14.00
CA TYR A 246 15.42 0.23 -14.75
C TYR A 246 15.00 1.48 -13.97
N LYS A 247 14.82 1.33 -12.63
CA LYS A 247 14.47 2.44 -11.74
C LYS A 247 15.66 3.35 -11.43
N GLU A 248 16.84 2.76 -11.22
CA GLU A 248 18.03 3.46 -10.72
C GLU A 248 18.89 4.09 -11.83
N THR A 249 18.77 3.62 -13.07
CA THR A 249 19.64 4.10 -14.16
C THR A 249 19.30 5.53 -14.58
N GLU A 250 20.31 6.37 -14.70
CA GLU A 250 20.22 7.71 -15.29
C GLU A 250 20.42 7.67 -16.83
N SER A 251 20.96 6.57 -17.37
CA SER A 251 21.21 6.43 -18.80
C SER A 251 19.93 6.10 -19.56
N MET A 252 19.51 6.98 -20.46
CA MET A 252 18.34 6.78 -21.32
C MET A 252 18.50 5.55 -22.20
N SER A 253 19.67 5.28 -22.77
CA SER A 253 19.93 4.13 -23.64
C SER A 253 19.78 2.80 -22.88
N VAL A 254 20.26 2.73 -21.62
CA VAL A 254 20.10 1.55 -20.78
C VAL A 254 18.63 1.36 -20.40
N ARG A 255 17.93 2.44 -20.09
CA ARG A 255 16.50 2.38 -19.77
C ARG A 255 15.67 1.90 -20.96
N GLU A 256 15.93 2.39 -22.17
CA GLU A 256 15.27 1.95 -23.39
C GLU A 256 15.53 0.47 -23.70
N GLU A 257 16.76 0.01 -23.49
CA GLU A 257 17.10 -1.40 -23.70
C GLU A 257 16.37 -2.31 -22.71
N LEU A 258 16.33 -1.93 -21.43
CA LEU A 258 15.60 -2.68 -20.40
C LEU A 258 14.08 -2.65 -20.65
N ALA A 259 13.54 -1.53 -21.13
CA ALA A 259 12.12 -1.38 -21.42
C ALA A 259 11.59 -2.36 -22.47
N LYS A 260 12.43 -2.84 -23.37
CA LYS A 260 12.06 -3.87 -24.37
C LYS A 260 11.61 -5.20 -23.75
N ASN A 261 12.04 -5.47 -22.52
CA ASN A 261 11.71 -6.69 -21.80
C ASN A 261 10.51 -6.52 -20.87
N ILE A 262 9.84 -5.35 -20.91
CA ILE A 262 8.67 -5.06 -20.09
C ILE A 262 7.40 -5.43 -20.86
N SER A 263 6.50 -6.11 -20.18
CA SER A 263 5.11 -6.34 -20.60
C SER A 263 4.13 -5.70 -19.61
N ASN A 264 2.90 -5.50 -20.06
CA ASN A 264 1.82 -5.00 -19.25
C ASN A 264 0.82 -6.13 -18.97
N ARG A 265 0.36 -6.21 -17.74
CA ARG A 265 -0.75 -7.08 -17.35
C ARG A 265 -1.84 -6.25 -16.66
N PRO A 266 -3.09 -6.67 -16.71
CA PRO A 266 -4.14 -6.03 -15.90
C PRO A 266 -3.69 -5.99 -14.43
N CYS A 267 -3.97 -4.89 -13.75
CA CYS A 267 -3.67 -4.77 -12.34
C CYS A 267 -4.43 -5.85 -11.55
N ALA A 268 -3.75 -6.60 -10.71
CA ALA A 268 -4.34 -7.71 -9.97
C ALA A 268 -5.46 -7.24 -9.01
N ASP A 269 -5.31 -6.04 -8.43
CA ASP A 269 -6.25 -5.54 -7.44
C ASP A 269 -7.52 -4.96 -8.07
N CYS A 270 -7.40 -4.21 -9.15
CA CYS A 270 -8.56 -3.59 -9.80
C CYS A 270 -9.04 -4.33 -11.05
N GLY A 271 -8.38 -5.40 -11.48
CA GLY A 271 -8.75 -6.16 -12.67
C GLY A 271 -8.75 -5.33 -13.97
N GLY A 272 -8.07 -4.18 -13.99
CA GLY A 272 -8.06 -3.25 -15.12
C GLY A 272 -9.11 -2.12 -15.02
N SER A 273 -9.96 -2.08 -13.99
CA SER A 273 -10.99 -1.05 -13.80
C SER A 273 -10.42 0.34 -13.49
N ARG A 274 -9.17 0.43 -13.07
CA ARG A 274 -8.46 1.66 -12.67
C ARG A 274 -8.93 2.29 -11.36
N LEU A 275 -10.06 1.85 -10.84
CA LEU A 275 -10.73 2.41 -9.67
C LEU A 275 -10.47 1.57 -8.42
N ARG A 276 -10.66 2.20 -7.27
CA ARG A 276 -10.71 1.50 -5.99
C ARG A 276 -11.92 0.56 -5.93
N PRO A 277 -11.86 -0.54 -5.14
CA PRO A 277 -12.98 -1.45 -4.98
C PRO A 277 -14.27 -0.76 -4.54
N GLU A 278 -14.16 0.29 -3.72
CA GLU A 278 -15.31 1.07 -3.23
C GLU A 278 -16.09 1.73 -4.36
N ALA A 279 -15.39 2.31 -5.32
CA ALA A 279 -16.03 2.95 -6.47
C ALA A 279 -16.71 1.93 -7.40
N VAL A 280 -16.08 0.77 -7.57
CA VAL A 280 -16.61 -0.32 -8.42
C VAL A 280 -17.86 -0.95 -7.76
N SER A 281 -17.83 -1.19 -6.45
CA SER A 281 -18.94 -1.80 -5.72
C SER A 281 -20.23 -0.98 -5.81
N TYR A 282 -20.13 0.35 -5.83
CA TYR A 282 -21.30 1.21 -5.96
C TYR A 282 -21.96 1.11 -7.35
N THR A 283 -21.18 1.01 -8.42
CA THR A 283 -21.70 0.91 -9.80
C THR A 283 -22.38 -0.43 -10.09
N HIS A 284 -22.12 -1.45 -9.29
CA HIS A 284 -22.75 -2.78 -9.44
C HIS A 284 -24.03 -2.95 -8.59
N LEU A 285 -24.32 -2.01 -7.68
CA LEU A 285 -25.53 -2.02 -6.83
C LEU A 285 -26.70 -1.23 -7.41
N THR A 286 -26.49 -0.54 -8.51
CA THR A 286 -27.51 0.18 -9.30
C THR A 286 -27.77 -0.53 -10.62
#